data_47d6d6c2eafeaaa86685a3dd0df4b2a5
#
_entry.id   47d6d6c2eafeaaa86685a3dd0df4b2a5
#
_cell.length_a   1.000
_cell.length_b   1.000
_cell.length_c   1.000
_cell.angle_alpha   90.00
_cell.angle_beta   90.00
_cell.angle_gamma   90.00
#
_symmetry.space_group_name_H-M   'P 1'
#
loop_
_entity.id
_entity.type
_entity.pdbx_description
1 polymer ?
#
loop_
_entity_poly.entity_id
_entity_poly.type
_entity_poly.pdbx_seq_one_letter_code
_entity_poly.pdbx_strand_id
1 'polypeptide(L)'
;MAAKGTIYGINGPIVYIAGDSGFQMNEMVYVGEANLVGEVIGLTSERTTIEVYEETTGLKPGEPVTGTGAPVSVTLAPGIITNIFDGIERPLAAIKKSSGYYIDRGVHVTSLDTEKKWQTHMTVKRGDHVYGGTIIAEVPETRAITHKVMIPPDLEGDVLSVVSDGEYTINDTLLTIMTKDGTEKAITMTQKWPIRIPRPTVKRYPASKPLITGQRILDTLFPLAKGGTAAIPGGFGTGKTMTQHQIAKWSDADIIIYIGCGERGNEMTQVLEEFSELIDPKSGNPLMERTTLIANTSNMPVAAREASLYSGLTLAEYYRDMGYNVAIMADSTSRWAEALRELSGRLEEMPAEEGFPAYLASRLSQFYERAGMVQNLNGTEGSVSIIGAVSPQGGDFSEPVTQNTKRFVRCFWGLDKNLAYARHFPAIQWLTSYSEYLTDLSSWYSEHVDKNFVNYRNQLVTILNQESSLMEIVKLIGSDVLPDDQKLVLEIAKVIRLGILQQNAFHKEDTCVPLKKQFKMMEIILYLYKKSRALVAMGMPVSVLKEEKIFEKIIAIKYDVPNDRLDMFDDYKKQIDDFYNSVIERNA
;
A
#
# COMPACT_ATOMS: atom_id res chain seq x y z
N MET A 1 -37.86 -14.96 3.45
CA MET A 1 -38.09 -14.71 2.01
C MET A 1 -37.17 -13.52 1.65
N ALA A 2 -36.56 -13.52 0.47
CA ALA A 2 -35.78 -12.38 0.01
C ALA A 2 -36.67 -11.13 -0.08
N ALA A 3 -36.19 -10.00 0.40
CA ALA A 3 -36.90 -8.71 0.28
C ALA A 3 -37.08 -8.36 -1.20
N LYS A 4 -38.21 -7.75 -1.54
CA LYS A 4 -38.54 -7.36 -2.92
C LYS A 4 -39.09 -5.93 -2.92
N GLY A 5 -38.66 -5.17 -3.92
CA GLY A 5 -39.14 -3.82 -4.14
C GLY A 5 -39.30 -3.49 -5.61
N THR A 6 -39.80 -2.31 -5.90
CA THR A 6 -39.97 -1.82 -7.27
C THR A 6 -39.31 -0.45 -7.39
N ILE A 7 -38.59 -0.23 -8.45
CA ILE A 7 -37.90 1.04 -8.72
C ILE A 7 -38.94 2.16 -8.84
N TYR A 8 -38.80 3.17 -8.02
CA TYR A 8 -39.59 4.40 -8.03
C TYR A 8 -38.91 5.53 -8.80
N GLY A 9 -37.58 5.65 -8.61
CA GLY A 9 -36.79 6.70 -9.24
C GLY A 9 -35.34 6.32 -9.42
N ILE A 10 -34.69 7.00 -10.37
CA ILE A 10 -33.28 6.73 -10.73
C ILE A 10 -32.56 8.09 -10.87
N ASN A 11 -31.41 8.23 -10.22
CA ASN A 11 -30.53 9.39 -10.35
C ASN A 11 -29.07 8.95 -10.51
N GLY A 12 -28.64 8.74 -11.76
CA GLY A 12 -27.34 8.18 -12.05
C GLY A 12 -27.18 6.79 -11.41
N PRO A 13 -26.16 6.55 -10.60
CA PRO A 13 -25.93 5.25 -9.94
C PRO A 13 -26.88 5.01 -8.75
N ILE A 14 -27.71 6.00 -8.38
CA ILE A 14 -28.63 5.89 -7.24
C ILE A 14 -30.03 5.49 -7.72
N VAL A 15 -30.57 4.48 -7.10
CA VAL A 15 -31.92 3.96 -7.34
C VAL A 15 -32.76 4.06 -6.07
N TYR A 16 -33.99 4.48 -6.21
CA TYR A 16 -34.93 4.65 -5.10
C TYR A 16 -36.07 3.65 -5.20
N ILE A 17 -36.42 3.05 -4.07
CA ILE A 17 -37.61 2.22 -3.89
C ILE A 17 -38.53 2.94 -2.91
N ALA A 18 -39.81 3.00 -3.19
CA ALA A 18 -40.80 3.62 -2.30
C ALA A 18 -41.10 2.74 -1.09
N GLY A 19 -41.14 3.33 0.09
CA GLY A 19 -41.50 2.68 1.35
C GLY A 19 -40.41 1.74 1.93
N ASP A 20 -40.77 1.11 3.04
CA ASP A 20 -39.98 0.04 3.67
C ASP A 20 -40.32 -1.29 2.98
N SER A 21 -39.37 -1.81 2.23
CA SER A 21 -39.49 -3.05 1.47
C SER A 21 -38.84 -4.24 2.19
N GLY A 22 -38.46 -4.09 3.47
CA GLY A 22 -37.85 -5.13 4.29
C GLY A 22 -36.38 -5.45 3.95
N PHE A 23 -35.69 -4.56 3.22
CA PHE A 23 -34.26 -4.64 3.01
C PHE A 23 -33.48 -4.26 4.26
N GLN A 24 -32.24 -4.73 4.34
CA GLN A 24 -31.32 -4.38 5.41
C GLN A 24 -30.27 -3.36 4.94
N MET A 25 -29.73 -2.61 5.87
CA MET A 25 -28.61 -1.70 5.61
C MET A 25 -27.39 -2.47 5.12
N ASN A 26 -26.71 -1.98 4.07
CA ASN A 26 -25.58 -2.62 3.38
C ASN A 26 -25.93 -3.96 2.69
N GLU A 27 -27.21 -4.31 2.56
CA GLU A 27 -27.61 -5.51 1.85
C GLU A 27 -27.28 -5.42 0.37
N MET A 28 -26.70 -6.47 -0.18
CA MET A 28 -26.53 -6.65 -1.62
C MET A 28 -27.87 -6.92 -2.27
N VAL A 29 -28.16 -6.22 -3.34
CA VAL A 29 -29.41 -6.36 -4.09
C VAL A 29 -29.15 -6.52 -5.58
N TYR A 30 -30.09 -7.13 -6.28
CA TYR A 30 -30.14 -7.18 -7.74
C TYR A 30 -31.21 -6.20 -8.24
N VAL A 31 -30.79 -5.27 -9.11
CA VAL A 31 -31.58 -4.13 -9.54
C VAL A 31 -32.00 -4.30 -11.01
N GLY A 32 -33.31 -4.16 -11.27
CA GLY A 32 -33.88 -4.23 -12.61
C GLY A 32 -33.96 -5.64 -13.19
N GLU A 33 -34.50 -5.74 -14.40
CA GLU A 33 -34.57 -7.00 -15.16
C GLU A 33 -33.17 -7.53 -15.53
N ALA A 34 -32.20 -6.63 -15.69
CA ALA A 34 -30.80 -6.97 -15.96
C ALA A 34 -30.05 -7.50 -14.73
N ASN A 35 -30.65 -7.51 -13.53
CA ASN A 35 -30.04 -7.95 -12.26
C ASN A 35 -28.71 -7.24 -11.95
N LEU A 36 -28.65 -5.92 -12.11
CA LEU A 36 -27.45 -5.14 -11.78
C LEU A 36 -27.13 -5.25 -10.30
N VAL A 37 -25.86 -5.39 -9.95
CA VAL A 37 -25.43 -5.47 -8.55
C VAL A 37 -25.53 -4.09 -7.89
N GLY A 38 -26.15 -4.02 -6.71
CA GLY A 38 -26.27 -2.81 -5.92
C GLY A 38 -26.20 -3.08 -4.42
N GLU A 39 -26.08 -2.01 -3.63
CA GLU A 39 -26.03 -2.03 -2.17
C GLU A 39 -27.08 -1.07 -1.60
N VAL A 40 -27.77 -1.46 -0.55
CA VAL A 40 -28.67 -0.57 0.20
C VAL A 40 -27.85 0.36 1.07
N ILE A 41 -27.85 1.64 0.73
CA ILE A 41 -27.06 2.68 1.42
C ILE A 41 -27.89 3.61 2.33
N GLY A 42 -29.21 3.52 2.25
CA GLY A 42 -30.10 4.33 3.09
C GLY A 42 -31.49 3.72 3.22
N LEU A 43 -32.02 3.74 4.44
CA LEU A 43 -33.35 3.25 4.77
C LEU A 43 -34.10 4.32 5.55
N THR A 44 -35.28 4.70 5.07
CA THR A 44 -36.23 5.54 5.78
C THR A 44 -37.61 4.93 5.67
N SER A 45 -38.58 5.41 6.45
CA SER A 45 -39.98 4.97 6.34
C SER A 45 -40.60 5.28 4.97
N GLU A 46 -40.05 6.25 4.25
CA GLU A 46 -40.59 6.71 2.97
C GLU A 46 -39.90 6.08 1.76
N ARG A 47 -38.61 5.76 1.88
CA ARG A 47 -37.82 5.24 0.76
C ARG A 47 -36.64 4.40 1.20
N THR A 48 -36.28 3.42 0.35
CA THR A 48 -35.00 2.71 0.36
C THR A 48 -34.11 3.28 -0.75
N THR A 49 -32.88 3.64 -0.41
CA THR A 49 -31.89 4.18 -1.34
C THR A 49 -30.84 3.11 -1.64
N ILE A 50 -30.60 2.86 -2.91
CA ILE A 50 -29.68 1.82 -3.40
C ILE A 50 -28.63 2.49 -4.28
N GLU A 51 -27.38 2.14 -4.05
CA GLU A 51 -26.24 2.45 -4.90
C GLU A 51 -25.96 1.28 -5.84
N VAL A 52 -25.93 1.52 -7.16
CA VAL A 52 -25.72 0.47 -8.16
C VAL A 52 -24.28 0.49 -8.64
N TYR A 53 -23.62 -0.63 -8.60
CA TYR A 53 -22.21 -0.80 -8.97
C TYR A 53 -21.95 -0.96 -10.46
N GLU A 54 -22.98 -0.94 -11.25
CA GLU A 54 -22.94 -1.06 -12.71
C GLU A 54 -23.62 0.13 -13.39
N GLU A 55 -23.48 0.22 -14.72
CA GLU A 55 -24.10 1.27 -15.51
C GLU A 55 -25.64 1.14 -15.48
N THR A 56 -26.30 2.18 -15.02
CA THR A 56 -27.77 2.22 -14.83
C THR A 56 -28.55 2.67 -16.07
N THR A 57 -27.85 3.05 -17.15
CA THR A 57 -28.50 3.47 -18.41
C THR A 57 -29.47 2.41 -18.90
N GLY A 58 -30.72 2.79 -19.11
CA GLY A 58 -31.77 1.91 -19.59
C GLY A 58 -32.62 1.22 -18.51
N LEU A 59 -32.29 1.38 -17.20
CA LEU A 59 -33.22 1.06 -16.12
C LEU A 59 -34.45 1.96 -16.18
N LYS A 60 -35.59 1.44 -15.77
CA LYS A 60 -36.87 2.17 -15.76
C LYS A 60 -37.58 2.05 -14.41
N PRO A 61 -38.30 3.09 -13.99
CA PRO A 61 -39.27 2.94 -12.91
C PRO A 61 -40.26 1.80 -13.20
N GLY A 62 -40.61 1.04 -12.18
CA GLY A 62 -41.45 -0.14 -12.30
C GLY A 62 -40.67 -1.47 -12.40
N GLU A 63 -39.37 -1.45 -12.69
CA GLU A 63 -38.56 -2.70 -12.68
C GLU A 63 -38.33 -3.22 -11.25
N PRO A 64 -38.15 -4.56 -11.11
CA PRO A 64 -38.03 -5.20 -9.80
C PRO A 64 -36.66 -4.96 -9.17
N VAL A 65 -36.60 -4.99 -7.84
CA VAL A 65 -35.37 -5.11 -7.06
C VAL A 65 -35.51 -6.28 -6.09
N THR A 66 -34.49 -7.13 -6.03
CA THR A 66 -34.50 -8.33 -5.19
C THR A 66 -33.31 -8.32 -4.23
N GLY A 67 -33.58 -8.45 -2.93
CA GLY A 67 -32.56 -8.57 -1.89
C GLY A 67 -31.92 -9.97 -1.87
N THR A 68 -30.68 -10.02 -1.42
CA THR A 68 -29.95 -11.29 -1.20
C THR A 68 -30.01 -11.76 0.25
N GLY A 69 -30.42 -10.89 1.19
CA GLY A 69 -30.38 -11.13 2.64
C GLY A 69 -28.98 -11.10 3.24
N ALA A 70 -27.98 -10.68 2.47
CA ALA A 70 -26.58 -10.62 2.91
C ALA A 70 -25.91 -9.31 2.42
N PRO A 71 -24.94 -8.78 3.16
CA PRO A 71 -24.20 -7.59 2.74
C PRO A 71 -23.29 -7.89 1.54
N VAL A 72 -22.86 -6.82 0.84
CA VAL A 72 -21.86 -6.91 -0.22
C VAL A 72 -20.58 -7.53 0.36
N SER A 73 -20.18 -8.66 -0.21
CA SER A 73 -19.10 -9.48 0.32
C SER A 73 -18.18 -9.96 -0.79
N VAL A 74 -16.91 -10.17 -0.44
CA VAL A 74 -15.92 -10.83 -1.29
C VAL A 74 -15.86 -12.33 -1.00
N THR A 75 -15.43 -13.08 -1.99
CA THR A 75 -15.21 -14.54 -1.91
C THR A 75 -13.75 -14.82 -1.61
N LEU A 76 -13.48 -15.42 -0.48
CA LEU A 76 -12.12 -15.66 0.03
C LEU A 76 -11.80 -17.15 -0.09
N ALA A 77 -10.86 -17.48 -1.00
CA ALA A 77 -10.42 -18.86 -1.26
C ALA A 77 -9.09 -18.84 -2.06
N PRO A 78 -8.43 -19.99 -2.31
CA PRO A 78 -7.29 -20.04 -3.23
C PRO A 78 -7.67 -19.58 -4.64
N GLY A 79 -6.77 -18.82 -5.28
CA GLY A 79 -6.97 -18.26 -6.61
C GLY A 79 -7.16 -16.74 -6.65
N ILE A 80 -7.04 -16.07 -5.49
CA ILE A 80 -7.05 -14.61 -5.39
C ILE A 80 -5.72 -14.05 -5.91
N ILE A 81 -4.59 -14.63 -5.49
CA ILE A 81 -3.26 -14.22 -5.96
C ILE A 81 -3.13 -14.50 -7.46
N THR A 82 -2.44 -13.63 -8.17
CA THR A 82 -2.29 -13.58 -9.64
C THR A 82 -3.51 -13.08 -10.40
N ASN A 83 -4.64 -12.88 -9.73
CA ASN A 83 -5.87 -12.46 -10.38
C ASN A 83 -5.97 -10.92 -10.47
N ILE A 84 -6.81 -10.47 -11.39
CA ILE A 84 -7.13 -9.07 -11.62
C ILE A 84 -8.64 -8.93 -11.52
N PHE A 85 -9.09 -8.20 -10.51
CA PHE A 85 -10.49 -7.97 -10.24
C PHE A 85 -10.92 -6.53 -10.58
N ASP A 86 -12.21 -6.35 -10.78
CA ASP A 86 -12.81 -5.02 -10.71
C ASP A 86 -13.10 -4.63 -9.24
N GLY A 87 -13.77 -3.47 -9.04
CA GLY A 87 -14.04 -2.95 -7.69
C GLY A 87 -14.94 -3.82 -6.80
N ILE A 88 -15.68 -4.78 -7.37
CA ILE A 88 -16.58 -5.69 -6.66
C ILE A 88 -16.17 -7.17 -6.82
N GLU A 89 -14.89 -7.41 -7.02
CA GLU A 89 -14.28 -8.74 -7.11
C GLU A 89 -14.76 -9.59 -8.32
N ARG A 90 -15.09 -8.98 -9.46
CA ARG A 90 -15.31 -9.73 -10.69
C ARG A 90 -13.98 -9.86 -11.44
N PRO A 91 -13.53 -11.10 -11.80
CA PRO A 91 -12.27 -11.28 -12.54
C PRO A 91 -12.38 -10.70 -13.94
N LEU A 92 -11.48 -9.77 -14.30
CA LEU A 92 -11.51 -9.13 -15.62
C LEU A 92 -11.30 -10.12 -16.77
N ALA A 93 -10.51 -11.17 -16.57
CA ALA A 93 -10.32 -12.23 -17.54
C ALA A 93 -11.62 -13.02 -17.80
N ALA A 94 -12.42 -13.29 -16.77
CA ALA A 94 -13.71 -13.97 -16.90
C ALA A 94 -14.73 -13.04 -17.58
N ILE A 95 -14.78 -11.76 -17.25
CA ILE A 95 -15.62 -10.77 -17.92
C ILE A 95 -15.27 -10.69 -19.40
N LYS A 96 -13.98 -10.59 -19.76
CA LYS A 96 -13.53 -10.56 -21.14
C LYS A 96 -13.95 -11.81 -21.93
N LYS A 97 -13.93 -12.97 -21.29
CA LYS A 97 -14.35 -14.23 -21.92
C LYS A 97 -15.87 -14.27 -22.17
N SER A 98 -16.68 -13.66 -21.31
CA SER A 98 -18.16 -13.65 -21.42
C SER A 98 -18.68 -12.51 -22.28
N SER A 99 -18.12 -11.30 -22.19
CA SER A 99 -18.63 -10.07 -22.79
C SER A 99 -17.71 -9.47 -23.85
N GLY A 100 -16.51 -10.03 -24.09
CA GLY A 100 -15.53 -9.48 -25.03
C GLY A 100 -14.77 -8.29 -24.48
N TYR A 101 -14.62 -7.21 -25.28
CA TYR A 101 -13.83 -6.04 -24.91
C TYR A 101 -14.58 -5.00 -24.08
N TYR A 102 -15.89 -5.12 -23.96
CA TYR A 102 -16.74 -4.22 -23.17
C TYR A 102 -17.38 -5.01 -22.03
N ILE A 103 -17.60 -4.33 -20.90
CA ILE A 103 -18.31 -4.92 -19.77
C ILE A 103 -19.81 -4.72 -20.03
N ASP A 104 -20.50 -5.79 -20.38
CA ASP A 104 -21.95 -5.77 -20.53
C ASP A 104 -22.62 -5.62 -19.16
N ARG A 105 -23.83 -5.04 -19.14
CA ARG A 105 -24.61 -4.87 -17.93
C ARG A 105 -25.14 -6.22 -17.43
N GLY A 106 -25.16 -6.38 -16.10
CA GLY A 106 -25.69 -7.60 -15.48
C GLY A 106 -24.84 -8.85 -15.76
N VAL A 107 -23.53 -8.67 -16.06
CA VAL A 107 -22.63 -9.82 -16.22
C VAL A 107 -22.33 -10.42 -14.86
N HIS A 108 -22.83 -11.62 -14.64
CA HIS A 108 -22.53 -12.42 -13.47
C HIS A 108 -21.44 -13.43 -13.81
N VAL A 109 -20.27 -13.23 -13.22
CA VAL A 109 -19.16 -14.19 -13.28
C VAL A 109 -18.79 -14.62 -11.86
N THR A 110 -18.32 -15.85 -11.71
CA THR A 110 -17.79 -16.31 -10.42
C THR A 110 -16.51 -15.55 -10.11
N SER A 111 -16.37 -15.10 -8.87
CA SER A 111 -15.18 -14.36 -8.42
C SER A 111 -13.90 -15.19 -8.55
N LEU A 112 -13.99 -16.50 -8.37
CA LEU A 112 -12.88 -17.44 -8.45
C LEU A 112 -13.23 -18.63 -9.33
N ASP A 113 -12.20 -19.32 -9.84
CA ASP A 113 -12.36 -20.53 -10.64
C ASP A 113 -12.84 -21.69 -9.76
N THR A 114 -14.09 -22.12 -9.97
CA THR A 114 -14.74 -23.19 -9.21
C THR A 114 -14.40 -24.60 -9.69
N GLU A 115 -13.81 -24.72 -10.89
CA GLU A 115 -13.47 -26.01 -11.49
C GLU A 115 -12.00 -26.40 -11.26
N LYS A 116 -11.16 -25.42 -10.94
CA LYS A 116 -9.74 -25.65 -10.66
C LYS A 116 -9.57 -26.50 -9.42
N LYS A 117 -8.81 -27.58 -9.55
CA LYS A 117 -8.40 -28.44 -8.43
C LYS A 117 -7.08 -27.94 -7.84
N TRP A 118 -7.05 -27.97 -6.51
CA TRP A 118 -5.93 -27.52 -5.70
C TRP A 118 -5.38 -28.68 -4.90
N GLN A 119 -4.07 -28.89 -4.96
CA GLN A 119 -3.39 -29.86 -4.09
C GLN A 119 -3.53 -29.40 -2.64
N THR A 120 -4.19 -30.21 -1.81
CA THR A 120 -4.57 -29.83 -0.45
C THR A 120 -3.95 -30.78 0.56
N HIS A 121 -3.28 -30.22 1.55
CA HIS A 121 -2.70 -30.93 2.69
C HIS A 121 -3.47 -30.60 3.95
N MET A 122 -4.14 -31.60 4.53
CA MET A 122 -4.94 -31.40 5.74
C MET A 122 -4.06 -31.30 6.98
N THR A 123 -4.35 -30.32 7.85
CA THR A 123 -3.58 -30.08 9.10
C THR A 123 -4.33 -30.52 10.34
N VAL A 124 -5.62 -30.86 10.24
CA VAL A 124 -6.48 -31.28 11.35
C VAL A 124 -6.96 -32.71 11.15
N LYS A 125 -7.42 -33.33 12.25
CA LYS A 125 -7.89 -34.70 12.27
C LYS A 125 -9.29 -34.77 12.87
N ARG A 126 -9.99 -35.90 12.63
CA ARG A 126 -11.27 -36.20 13.28
C ARG A 126 -11.12 -36.19 14.80
N GLY A 127 -12.01 -35.48 15.48
CA GLY A 127 -12.03 -35.32 16.93
C GLY A 127 -11.27 -34.07 17.42
N ASP A 128 -10.56 -33.36 16.55
CA ASP A 128 -9.95 -32.09 16.93
C ASP A 128 -11.01 -31.03 17.19
N HIS A 129 -10.77 -30.17 18.17
CA HIS A 129 -11.58 -28.98 18.39
C HIS A 129 -11.03 -27.82 17.56
N VAL A 130 -11.89 -27.18 16.77
CA VAL A 130 -11.51 -26.05 15.89
C VAL A 130 -12.36 -24.83 16.20
N TYR A 131 -11.77 -23.66 16.04
CA TYR A 131 -12.39 -22.36 16.28
C TYR A 131 -12.06 -21.39 15.14
N GLY A 132 -12.74 -20.26 15.10
CA GLY A 132 -12.53 -19.25 14.06
C GLY A 132 -11.06 -18.92 13.85
N GLY A 133 -10.60 -19.00 12.60
CA GLY A 133 -9.20 -18.78 12.22
C GLY A 133 -8.29 -20.01 12.28
N THR A 134 -8.72 -21.14 12.89
CA THR A 134 -7.93 -22.38 12.90
C THR A 134 -7.58 -22.80 11.46
N ILE A 135 -6.29 -23.00 11.19
CA ILE A 135 -5.79 -23.47 9.89
C ILE A 135 -6.11 -24.96 9.77
N ILE A 136 -6.88 -25.33 8.76
CA ILE A 136 -7.37 -26.70 8.56
C ILE A 136 -6.68 -27.40 7.39
N ALA A 137 -6.14 -26.63 6.45
CA ALA A 137 -5.41 -27.17 5.31
C ALA A 137 -4.42 -26.15 4.75
N GLU A 138 -3.42 -26.64 4.05
CA GLU A 138 -2.46 -25.84 3.28
C GLU A 138 -2.57 -26.18 1.79
N VAL A 139 -2.55 -25.14 0.95
CA VAL A 139 -2.69 -25.23 -0.49
C VAL A 139 -1.62 -24.40 -1.16
N PRO A 140 -0.73 -24.96 -1.98
CA PRO A 140 0.19 -24.17 -2.80
C PRO A 140 -0.58 -23.32 -3.82
N GLU A 141 -0.84 -22.06 -3.52
CA GLU A 141 -1.60 -21.16 -4.40
C GLU A 141 -0.73 -20.69 -5.57
N THR A 142 0.51 -20.30 -5.27
CA THR A 142 1.56 -20.01 -6.24
C THR A 142 2.87 -20.65 -5.79
N ARG A 143 3.95 -20.48 -6.57
CA ARG A 143 5.29 -20.93 -6.13
C ARG A 143 5.81 -20.13 -4.93
N ALA A 144 5.30 -18.90 -4.75
CA ALA A 144 5.73 -17.99 -3.69
C ALA A 144 4.82 -18.05 -2.45
N ILE A 145 3.54 -18.40 -2.61
CA ILE A 145 2.51 -18.26 -1.58
C ILE A 145 1.81 -19.60 -1.32
N THR A 146 1.82 -20.00 -0.07
CA THR A 146 1.00 -21.11 0.44
C THR A 146 -0.27 -20.56 1.07
N HIS A 147 -1.40 -20.87 0.48
CA HIS A 147 -2.70 -20.50 1.01
C HIS A 147 -3.07 -21.39 2.21
N LYS A 148 -3.44 -20.78 3.30
CA LYS A 148 -3.87 -21.48 4.52
C LYS A 148 -5.37 -21.39 4.63
N VAL A 149 -6.05 -22.52 4.41
CA VAL A 149 -7.49 -22.59 4.57
C VAL A 149 -7.84 -22.55 6.04
N MET A 150 -8.74 -21.64 6.42
CA MET A 150 -9.07 -21.38 7.81
C MET A 150 -10.57 -21.61 8.08
N ILE A 151 -10.90 -21.97 9.31
CA ILE A 151 -12.28 -21.96 9.79
C ILE A 151 -12.80 -20.50 9.76
N PRO A 152 -14.01 -20.23 9.23
CA PRO A 152 -14.63 -18.90 9.31
C PRO A 152 -14.63 -18.35 10.74
N PRO A 153 -14.42 -17.03 10.93
CA PRO A 153 -14.22 -16.42 12.26
C PRO A 153 -15.37 -16.64 13.26
N ASP A 154 -16.56 -16.84 12.78
CA ASP A 154 -17.80 -17.01 13.56
C ASP A 154 -18.15 -18.47 13.89
N LEU A 155 -17.31 -19.42 13.47
CA LEU A 155 -17.57 -20.85 13.66
C LEU A 155 -16.61 -21.47 14.67
N GLU A 156 -17.15 -22.41 15.46
CA GLU A 156 -16.42 -23.22 16.43
C GLU A 156 -17.11 -24.57 16.57
N GLY A 157 -16.33 -25.64 16.71
CA GLY A 157 -16.89 -26.98 16.88
C GLY A 157 -15.86 -28.09 16.85
N ASP A 158 -16.34 -29.32 16.97
CA ASP A 158 -15.51 -30.54 16.93
C ASP A 158 -15.58 -31.18 15.54
N VAL A 159 -14.45 -31.61 15.02
CA VAL A 159 -14.32 -32.21 13.70
C VAL A 159 -14.95 -33.63 13.69
N LEU A 160 -16.03 -33.79 12.95
CA LEU A 160 -16.71 -35.05 12.77
C LEU A 160 -16.08 -35.93 11.69
N SER A 161 -15.74 -35.31 10.56
CA SER A 161 -15.11 -35.96 9.42
C SER A 161 -14.13 -35.01 8.73
N VAL A 162 -13.09 -35.57 8.15
CA VAL A 162 -12.07 -34.86 7.39
C VAL A 162 -11.67 -35.71 6.19
N VAL A 163 -11.43 -35.05 5.03
CA VAL A 163 -10.94 -35.73 3.83
C VAL A 163 -9.43 -36.02 3.95
N SER A 164 -8.94 -36.98 3.16
CA SER A 164 -7.50 -37.20 3.04
C SER A 164 -6.83 -36.14 2.18
N ASP A 165 -5.50 -36.03 2.25
CA ASP A 165 -4.73 -35.21 1.33
C ASP A 165 -5.06 -35.59 -0.12
N GLY A 166 -5.21 -34.59 -0.98
CA GLY A 166 -5.62 -34.81 -2.36
C GLY A 166 -5.93 -33.53 -3.12
N GLU A 167 -6.51 -33.69 -4.28
CA GLU A 167 -6.92 -32.57 -5.15
C GLU A 167 -8.39 -32.26 -4.98
N TYR A 168 -8.70 -31.04 -4.57
CA TYR A 168 -10.07 -30.57 -4.32
C TYR A 168 -10.32 -29.22 -4.98
N THR A 169 -11.56 -28.97 -5.37
CA THR A 169 -12.03 -27.65 -5.78
C THR A 169 -12.29 -26.78 -4.57
N ILE A 170 -12.45 -25.47 -4.77
CA ILE A 170 -12.74 -24.55 -3.67
C ILE A 170 -14.09 -24.79 -2.99
N ASN A 171 -15.02 -25.47 -3.65
CA ASN A 171 -16.38 -25.77 -3.17
C ASN A 171 -16.52 -27.18 -2.59
N ASP A 172 -15.52 -28.03 -2.72
CA ASP A 172 -15.55 -29.37 -2.13
C ASP A 172 -15.52 -29.28 -0.61
N THR A 173 -16.32 -30.12 0.06
CA THR A 173 -16.31 -30.21 1.52
C THR A 173 -15.00 -30.85 1.99
N LEU A 174 -14.17 -30.13 2.73
CA LEU A 174 -12.91 -30.62 3.28
C LEU A 174 -13.11 -31.32 4.63
N LEU A 175 -14.01 -30.79 5.45
CA LEU A 175 -14.35 -31.35 6.75
C LEU A 175 -15.77 -30.94 7.16
N THR A 176 -16.33 -31.69 8.11
CA THR A 176 -17.60 -31.37 8.77
C THR A 176 -17.34 -31.17 10.26
N ILE A 177 -17.90 -30.11 10.82
CA ILE A 177 -17.82 -29.84 12.26
C ILE A 177 -19.19 -29.93 12.91
N MET A 178 -19.22 -30.35 14.18
CA MET A 178 -20.36 -30.23 15.06
C MET A 178 -20.22 -28.94 15.86
N THR A 179 -21.09 -27.98 15.61
CA THR A 179 -21.10 -26.70 16.34
C THR A 179 -21.70 -26.85 17.74
N LYS A 180 -21.48 -25.88 18.63
CA LYS A 180 -21.98 -25.91 20.02
C LYS A 180 -23.51 -26.02 20.16
N ASP A 181 -24.23 -25.54 19.14
CA ASP A 181 -25.68 -25.62 19.06
C ASP A 181 -26.21 -26.99 18.51
N GLY A 182 -25.31 -27.94 18.28
CA GLY A 182 -25.63 -29.26 17.78
C GLY A 182 -25.91 -29.32 16.28
N THR A 183 -25.52 -28.31 15.52
CA THR A 183 -25.70 -28.29 14.06
C THR A 183 -24.43 -28.78 13.36
N GLU A 184 -24.58 -29.66 12.38
CA GLU A 184 -23.50 -30.06 11.50
C GLU A 184 -23.25 -28.98 10.42
N LYS A 185 -21.99 -28.55 10.26
CA LYS A 185 -21.60 -27.63 9.20
C LYS A 185 -20.47 -28.20 8.37
N ALA A 186 -20.66 -28.22 7.05
CA ALA A 186 -19.64 -28.53 6.07
C ALA A 186 -18.73 -27.31 5.87
N ILE A 187 -17.42 -27.52 5.89
CA ILE A 187 -16.40 -26.50 5.67
C ILE A 187 -15.71 -26.78 4.34
N THR A 188 -15.64 -25.76 3.50
CA THR A 188 -14.95 -25.75 2.21
C THR A 188 -13.73 -24.83 2.26
N MET A 189 -13.02 -24.65 1.16
CA MET A 189 -11.96 -23.63 1.07
C MET A 189 -12.52 -22.21 1.00
N THR A 190 -13.81 -22.04 0.72
CA THR A 190 -14.44 -20.75 0.43
C THR A 190 -15.04 -20.13 1.70
N GLN A 191 -14.78 -18.85 1.90
CA GLN A 191 -15.45 -17.98 2.88
C GLN A 191 -16.02 -16.77 2.14
N LYS A 192 -17.13 -16.21 2.63
CA LYS A 192 -17.62 -14.89 2.23
C LYS A 192 -17.47 -13.92 3.38
N TRP A 193 -16.95 -12.72 3.09
CA TRP A 193 -16.77 -11.69 4.11
C TRP A 193 -17.25 -10.32 3.61
N PRO A 194 -18.06 -9.60 4.42
CA PRO A 194 -18.53 -8.25 4.08
C PRO A 194 -17.37 -7.27 3.94
N ILE A 195 -17.31 -6.53 2.83
CA ILE A 195 -16.18 -5.64 2.55
C ILE A 195 -16.06 -4.47 3.54
N ARG A 196 -17.19 -4.02 4.10
CA ARG A 196 -17.23 -2.89 5.04
C ARG A 196 -16.91 -3.27 6.48
N ILE A 197 -16.84 -4.56 6.81
CA ILE A 197 -16.58 -5.06 8.16
C ILE A 197 -15.13 -5.54 8.24
N PRO A 198 -14.29 -4.96 9.11
CA PRO A 198 -12.94 -5.45 9.36
C PRO A 198 -12.96 -6.91 9.85
N ARG A 199 -11.97 -7.70 9.42
CA ARG A 199 -11.83 -9.07 9.93
C ARG A 199 -11.33 -9.06 11.38
N PRO A 200 -11.87 -9.92 12.26
CA PRO A 200 -11.56 -9.90 13.68
C PRO A 200 -10.13 -10.34 13.96
N THR A 201 -9.57 -9.80 15.02
CA THR A 201 -8.22 -10.11 15.52
C THR A 201 -8.25 -10.23 17.03
N VAL A 202 -7.28 -10.96 17.61
CA VAL A 202 -7.18 -11.11 19.06
C VAL A 202 -6.62 -9.84 19.69
N LYS A 203 -5.54 -9.29 19.10
CA LYS A 203 -4.83 -8.15 19.65
C LYS A 203 -4.14 -7.36 18.55
N ARG A 204 -4.08 -6.04 18.70
CA ARG A 204 -3.19 -5.17 17.92
C ARG A 204 -1.87 -4.99 18.65
N TYR A 205 -0.77 -5.07 17.90
CA TYR A 205 0.55 -4.79 18.42
C TYR A 205 0.98 -3.36 18.08
N PRO A 206 1.83 -2.74 18.89
CA PRO A 206 2.50 -1.50 18.50
C PRO A 206 3.42 -1.75 17.32
N ALA A 207 3.66 -0.72 16.53
CA ALA A 207 4.61 -0.75 15.43
C ALA A 207 6.04 -0.98 15.98
N SER A 208 6.63 -2.12 15.68
CA SER A 208 7.95 -2.50 16.22
C SER A 208 8.94 -3.01 15.19
N LYS A 209 8.49 -3.26 13.96
CA LYS A 209 9.31 -3.78 12.87
C LYS A 209 9.14 -2.87 11.65
N PRO A 210 10.23 -2.40 11.00
CA PRO A 210 10.12 -1.60 9.80
C PRO A 210 9.67 -2.45 8.60
N LEU A 211 8.95 -1.83 7.67
CA LEU A 211 8.78 -2.33 6.31
C LEU A 211 9.98 -1.84 5.51
N ILE A 212 10.90 -2.73 5.20
CA ILE A 212 12.11 -2.39 4.44
C ILE A 212 11.75 -2.28 2.97
N THR A 213 12.03 -1.14 2.36
CA THR A 213 11.65 -0.83 0.97
C THR A 213 12.81 -0.90 -0.01
N GLY A 214 14.05 -0.91 0.48
CA GLY A 214 15.25 -0.79 -0.36
C GLY A 214 15.46 0.61 -0.93
N GLN A 215 14.56 1.56 -0.61
CA GLN A 215 14.65 2.96 -1.00
C GLN A 215 15.31 3.74 0.14
N ARG A 216 16.53 4.29 -0.11
CA ARG A 216 17.33 4.93 0.94
C ARG A 216 16.61 6.03 1.68
N ILE A 217 15.95 6.94 0.96
CA ILE A 217 15.25 8.06 1.59
C ILE A 217 14.11 7.60 2.50
N LEU A 218 13.42 6.52 2.15
CA LEU A 218 12.36 5.94 2.95
C LEU A 218 12.93 5.22 4.17
N ASP A 219 13.78 4.24 3.94
CA ASP A 219 14.29 3.38 5.00
C ASP A 219 15.14 4.12 6.05
N THR A 220 15.82 5.22 5.65
CA THR A 220 16.67 5.99 6.55
C THR A 220 15.97 7.19 7.17
N LEU A 221 15.35 8.06 6.34
CA LEU A 221 14.80 9.32 6.85
C LEU A 221 13.33 9.20 7.28
N PHE A 222 12.53 8.45 6.54
CA PHE A 222 11.06 8.40 6.72
C PHE A 222 10.53 6.96 6.75
N PRO A 223 11.02 6.11 7.67
CA PRO A 223 10.68 4.70 7.69
C PRO A 223 9.19 4.46 7.94
N LEU A 224 8.67 3.44 7.26
CA LEU A 224 7.34 2.90 7.48
C LEU A 224 7.46 1.63 8.33
N ALA A 225 6.57 1.45 9.29
CA ALA A 225 6.47 0.21 10.03
C ALA A 225 5.59 -0.83 9.30
N LYS A 226 5.84 -2.12 9.51
CA LYS A 226 4.89 -3.18 9.15
C LYS A 226 3.59 -2.95 9.90
N GLY A 227 2.49 -2.96 9.17
CA GLY A 227 1.19 -2.56 9.70
C GLY A 227 1.00 -1.04 9.82
N GLY A 228 1.90 -0.26 9.24
CA GLY A 228 1.84 1.21 9.25
C GLY A 228 1.04 1.81 8.11
N THR A 229 0.86 3.13 8.18
CA THR A 229 0.13 3.93 7.20
C THR A 229 1.03 5.00 6.62
N ALA A 230 1.04 5.11 5.29
CA ALA A 230 1.77 6.14 4.56
C ALA A 230 0.92 6.79 3.48
N ALA A 231 1.18 8.06 3.21
CA ALA A 231 0.64 8.76 2.06
C ALA A 231 1.76 9.26 1.15
N ILE A 232 1.54 9.16 -0.16
CA ILE A 232 2.42 9.70 -1.20
C ILE A 232 1.65 10.79 -1.95
N PRO A 233 1.56 12.01 -1.42
CA PRO A 233 0.93 13.11 -2.14
C PRO A 233 1.90 13.72 -3.15
N GLY A 234 1.37 14.03 -4.33
CA GLY A 234 2.15 14.69 -5.36
C GLY A 234 1.31 15.05 -6.59
N GLY A 235 1.68 16.11 -7.28
CA GLY A 235 1.08 16.50 -8.54
C GLY A 235 1.31 15.47 -9.65
N PHE A 236 0.70 15.70 -10.80
CA PHE A 236 0.91 14.88 -11.98
C PHE A 236 2.39 14.89 -12.40
N GLY A 237 2.93 13.75 -12.79
CA GLY A 237 4.31 13.60 -13.27
C GLY A 237 5.41 13.64 -12.19
N THR A 238 5.07 13.67 -10.91
CA THR A 238 6.06 13.66 -9.82
C THR A 238 6.58 12.27 -9.44
N GLY A 239 6.03 11.21 -10.02
CA GLY A 239 6.50 9.83 -9.82
C GLY A 239 5.79 9.05 -8.70
N LYS A 240 4.53 9.38 -8.36
CA LYS A 240 3.73 8.62 -7.37
C LYS A 240 3.67 7.13 -7.67
N THR A 241 3.15 6.79 -8.85
CA THR A 241 3.00 5.41 -9.31
C THR A 241 4.34 4.68 -9.35
N MET A 242 5.40 5.31 -9.87
CA MET A 242 6.74 4.73 -9.90
C MET A 242 7.30 4.46 -8.49
N THR A 243 7.03 5.35 -7.54
CA THR A 243 7.44 5.14 -6.14
C THR A 243 6.71 3.93 -5.54
N GLN A 244 5.41 3.80 -5.79
CA GLN A 244 4.64 2.62 -5.34
C GLN A 244 5.12 1.33 -6.01
N HIS A 245 5.43 1.35 -7.32
CA HIS A 245 5.99 0.19 -8.03
C HIS A 245 7.34 -0.24 -7.44
N GLN A 246 8.23 0.71 -7.13
CA GLN A 246 9.51 0.39 -6.49
C GLN A 246 9.31 -0.24 -5.10
N ILE A 247 8.36 0.28 -4.31
CA ILE A 247 8.03 -0.29 -3.01
C ILE A 247 7.41 -1.69 -3.18
N ALA A 248 6.48 -1.87 -4.10
CA ALA A 248 5.86 -3.16 -4.38
C ALA A 248 6.89 -4.22 -4.79
N LYS A 249 7.84 -3.85 -5.66
CA LYS A 249 8.88 -4.75 -6.15
C LYS A 249 9.88 -5.15 -5.07
N TRP A 250 10.37 -4.18 -4.29
CA TRP A 250 11.54 -4.37 -3.45
C TRP A 250 11.25 -4.51 -1.96
N SER A 251 10.04 -4.15 -1.52
CA SER A 251 9.70 -4.24 -0.10
C SER A 251 9.74 -5.67 0.43
N ASP A 252 9.97 -5.79 1.72
CA ASP A 252 9.96 -7.07 2.42
C ASP A 252 8.56 -7.55 2.81
N ALA A 253 7.51 -6.95 2.26
CA ALA A 253 6.15 -7.48 2.31
C ALA A 253 6.07 -8.84 1.61
N ASP A 254 5.23 -9.75 2.13
CA ASP A 254 5.03 -11.08 1.56
C ASP A 254 4.07 -11.03 0.37
N ILE A 255 3.01 -10.23 0.49
CA ILE A 255 1.94 -10.10 -0.51
C ILE A 255 1.67 -8.63 -0.78
N ILE A 256 1.41 -8.31 -2.05
CA ILE A 256 1.02 -6.99 -2.51
C ILE A 256 -0.42 -7.02 -3.01
N ILE A 257 -1.24 -6.11 -2.51
CA ILE A 257 -2.56 -5.80 -3.07
C ILE A 257 -2.46 -4.41 -3.71
N TYR A 258 -2.50 -4.36 -5.03
CA TYR A 258 -2.46 -3.10 -5.76
C TYR A 258 -3.87 -2.71 -6.20
N ILE A 259 -4.30 -1.53 -5.79
CA ILE A 259 -5.65 -1.01 -6.07
C ILE A 259 -5.52 0.21 -6.96
N GLY A 260 -5.83 0.05 -8.24
CA GLY A 260 -6.00 1.15 -9.18
C GLY A 260 -7.41 1.71 -9.08
N CYS A 261 -7.57 2.79 -8.32
CA CYS A 261 -8.84 3.42 -8.05
C CYS A 261 -9.01 4.69 -8.89
N GLY A 262 -9.80 4.61 -9.96
CA GLY A 262 -10.09 5.73 -10.85
C GLY A 262 -8.94 6.15 -11.76
N GLU A 263 -7.91 5.34 -11.87
CA GLU A 263 -6.78 5.59 -12.78
C GLU A 263 -7.15 5.30 -14.24
N ARG A 264 -6.33 5.77 -15.16
CA ARG A 264 -6.57 5.57 -16.58
C ARG A 264 -6.34 4.11 -16.98
N GLY A 265 -7.13 3.61 -17.92
CA GLY A 265 -7.00 2.22 -18.40
C GLY A 265 -5.61 1.88 -18.93
N ASN A 266 -4.96 2.82 -19.64
CA ASN A 266 -3.60 2.62 -20.15
C ASN A 266 -2.54 2.55 -19.02
N GLU A 267 -2.71 3.30 -17.93
CA GLU A 267 -1.82 3.23 -16.76
C GLU A 267 -1.98 1.88 -16.06
N MET A 268 -3.21 1.40 -15.92
CA MET A 268 -3.47 0.07 -15.35
C MET A 268 -2.93 -1.07 -16.22
N THR A 269 -3.01 -0.95 -17.54
CA THR A 269 -2.40 -1.91 -18.47
C THR A 269 -0.89 -1.95 -18.30
N GLN A 270 -0.24 -0.79 -18.17
CA GLN A 270 1.19 -0.69 -17.93
C GLN A 270 1.59 -1.35 -16.59
N VAL A 271 0.82 -1.11 -15.51
CA VAL A 271 1.05 -1.78 -14.20
C VAL A 271 1.00 -3.29 -14.36
N LEU A 272 0.00 -3.79 -15.08
CA LEU A 272 -0.16 -5.22 -15.32
C LEU A 272 1.02 -5.82 -16.10
N GLU A 273 1.43 -5.18 -17.19
CA GLU A 273 2.57 -5.61 -18.01
C GLU A 273 3.84 -5.60 -17.17
N GLU A 274 4.14 -4.49 -16.47
CA GLU A 274 5.31 -4.39 -15.61
C GLU A 274 5.34 -5.47 -14.52
N PHE A 275 4.23 -5.70 -13.80
CA PHE A 275 4.19 -6.69 -12.72
C PHE A 275 4.27 -8.13 -13.22
N SER A 276 3.83 -8.38 -14.45
CA SER A 276 3.95 -9.69 -15.08
C SER A 276 5.36 -9.99 -15.56
N GLU A 277 6.12 -8.96 -15.98
CA GLU A 277 7.49 -9.08 -16.47
C GLU A 277 8.54 -8.94 -15.35
N LEU A 278 8.23 -8.17 -14.30
CA LEU A 278 9.14 -7.97 -13.18
C LEU A 278 9.33 -9.26 -12.41
N ILE A 279 10.61 -9.60 -12.19
CA ILE A 279 10.99 -10.73 -11.35
C ILE A 279 11.11 -10.27 -9.90
N ASP A 280 10.42 -10.94 -9.01
CA ASP A 280 10.55 -10.75 -7.58
C ASP A 280 11.95 -11.19 -7.12
N PRO A 281 12.75 -10.30 -6.55
CA PRO A 281 14.13 -10.62 -6.17
C PRO A 281 14.24 -11.66 -5.04
N LYS A 282 13.16 -11.89 -4.29
CA LYS A 282 13.13 -12.84 -3.19
C LYS A 282 12.87 -14.27 -3.67
N SER A 283 11.90 -14.44 -4.54
CA SER A 283 11.45 -15.75 -5.01
C SER A 283 12.06 -16.16 -6.35
N GLY A 284 12.57 -15.20 -7.14
CA GLY A 284 13.01 -15.42 -8.52
C GLY A 284 11.87 -15.67 -9.50
N ASN A 285 10.61 -15.53 -9.07
CA ASN A 285 9.41 -15.71 -9.87
C ASN A 285 8.82 -14.34 -10.29
N PRO A 286 7.88 -14.29 -11.25
CA PRO A 286 7.17 -13.06 -11.57
C PRO A 286 6.53 -12.43 -10.33
N LEU A 287 6.59 -11.10 -10.23
CA LEU A 287 6.02 -10.34 -9.09
C LEU A 287 4.51 -10.61 -8.94
N MET A 288 3.82 -10.90 -10.03
CA MET A 288 2.41 -11.30 -10.01
C MET A 288 2.13 -12.55 -9.17
N GLU A 289 3.10 -13.44 -8.97
CA GLU A 289 2.90 -14.65 -8.14
C GLU A 289 2.72 -14.36 -6.64
N ARG A 290 2.94 -13.10 -6.21
CA ARG A 290 2.61 -12.62 -4.85
C ARG A 290 1.75 -11.36 -4.86
N THR A 291 1.09 -11.07 -5.98
CA THR A 291 0.33 -9.83 -6.17
C THR A 291 -1.10 -10.12 -6.60
N THR A 292 -2.04 -9.32 -6.12
CA THR A 292 -3.41 -9.22 -6.62
C THR A 292 -3.66 -7.79 -7.07
N LEU A 293 -4.27 -7.61 -8.24
CA LEU A 293 -4.65 -6.31 -8.76
C LEU A 293 -6.15 -6.11 -8.65
N ILE A 294 -6.56 -4.92 -8.21
CA ILE A 294 -7.94 -4.45 -8.31
C ILE A 294 -7.92 -3.24 -9.24
N ALA A 295 -8.57 -3.36 -10.39
CA ALA A 295 -8.59 -2.33 -11.40
C ALA A 295 -10.01 -1.77 -11.57
N ASN A 296 -10.27 -0.64 -10.96
CA ASN A 296 -11.44 0.17 -11.25
C ASN A 296 -10.98 1.45 -11.96
N THR A 297 -11.02 1.43 -13.29
CA THR A 297 -10.54 2.55 -14.12
C THR A 297 -11.54 3.71 -14.14
N SER A 298 -11.07 4.88 -14.61
CA SER A 298 -11.85 6.13 -14.59
C SER A 298 -13.15 6.09 -15.40
N ASN A 299 -13.27 5.16 -16.37
CA ASN A 299 -14.46 4.94 -17.18
C ASN A 299 -15.42 3.87 -16.61
N MET A 300 -15.04 3.23 -15.51
CA MET A 300 -15.91 2.27 -14.82
C MET A 300 -16.87 3.00 -13.85
N PRO A 301 -17.96 2.33 -13.41
CA PRO A 301 -18.95 2.95 -12.53
C PRO A 301 -18.38 3.50 -11.23
N VAL A 302 -18.90 4.66 -10.82
CA VAL A 302 -18.43 5.41 -9.64
C VAL A 302 -18.60 4.62 -8.36
N ALA A 303 -19.73 3.95 -8.19
CA ALA A 303 -20.03 3.14 -7.02
C ALA A 303 -19.03 1.98 -6.82
N ALA A 304 -18.69 1.28 -7.91
CA ALA A 304 -17.67 0.23 -7.87
C ALA A 304 -16.27 0.79 -7.54
N ARG A 305 -16.00 2.05 -7.91
CA ARG A 305 -14.77 2.75 -7.50
C ARG A 305 -14.73 2.98 -5.99
N GLU A 306 -15.84 3.38 -5.39
CA GLU A 306 -15.93 3.52 -3.93
C GLU A 306 -15.69 2.20 -3.22
N ALA A 307 -16.29 1.10 -3.70
CA ALA A 307 -16.14 -0.22 -3.11
C ALA A 307 -14.73 -0.81 -3.25
N SER A 308 -13.98 -0.45 -4.28
CA SER A 308 -12.69 -1.07 -4.64
C SER A 308 -11.65 -1.05 -3.51
N LEU A 309 -11.60 0.03 -2.72
CA LEU A 309 -10.68 0.11 -1.58
C LEU A 309 -11.05 -0.88 -0.47
N TYR A 310 -12.34 -1.06 -0.19
CA TYR A 310 -12.81 -2.00 0.83
C TYR A 310 -12.64 -3.45 0.39
N SER A 311 -12.86 -3.74 -0.89
CA SER A 311 -12.58 -5.06 -1.45
C SER A 311 -11.10 -5.41 -1.27
N GLY A 312 -10.19 -4.53 -1.66
CA GLY A 312 -8.75 -4.73 -1.47
C GLY A 312 -8.32 -4.89 -0.03
N LEU A 313 -8.90 -4.10 0.88
CA LEU A 313 -8.65 -4.22 2.32
C LEU A 313 -9.06 -5.60 2.85
N THR A 314 -10.22 -6.09 2.44
CA THR A 314 -10.73 -7.38 2.90
C THR A 314 -9.86 -8.53 2.39
N LEU A 315 -9.40 -8.48 1.14
CA LEU A 315 -8.44 -9.45 0.61
C LEU A 315 -7.11 -9.40 1.39
N ALA A 316 -6.61 -8.20 1.69
CA ALA A 316 -5.38 -8.04 2.46
C ALA A 316 -5.50 -8.59 3.87
N GLU A 317 -6.61 -8.32 4.57
CA GLU A 317 -6.88 -8.85 5.91
C GLU A 317 -6.99 -10.37 5.92
N TYR A 318 -7.53 -10.97 4.86
CA TYR A 318 -7.62 -12.42 4.73
C TYR A 318 -6.25 -13.09 4.69
N TYR A 319 -5.31 -12.55 3.89
CA TYR A 319 -3.93 -13.06 3.86
C TYR A 319 -3.16 -12.70 5.14
N ARG A 320 -3.42 -11.56 5.77
CA ARG A 320 -2.91 -11.24 7.10
C ARG A 320 -3.29 -12.32 8.12
N ASP A 321 -4.53 -12.80 8.07
CA ASP A 321 -5.03 -13.84 9.00
C ASP A 321 -4.29 -15.18 8.82
N MET A 322 -3.67 -15.41 7.67
CA MET A 322 -2.76 -16.55 7.44
C MET A 322 -1.35 -16.34 8.01
N GLY A 323 -1.04 -15.16 8.56
CA GLY A 323 0.26 -14.81 9.12
C GLY A 323 1.19 -14.09 8.15
N TYR A 324 0.70 -13.59 7.00
CA TYR A 324 1.48 -12.82 6.04
C TYR A 324 1.55 -11.34 6.39
N ASN A 325 2.62 -10.69 5.95
CA ASN A 325 2.75 -9.24 5.93
C ASN A 325 2.29 -8.73 4.57
N VAL A 326 1.15 -8.08 4.53
CA VAL A 326 0.54 -7.59 3.30
C VAL A 326 0.75 -6.09 3.18
N ALA A 327 1.13 -5.61 2.00
CA ALA A 327 1.19 -4.19 1.68
C ALA A 327 0.12 -3.84 0.65
N ILE A 328 -0.67 -2.83 0.94
CA ILE A 328 -1.67 -2.27 0.03
C ILE A 328 -1.08 -1.03 -0.62
N MET A 329 -1.10 -0.99 -1.95
CA MET A 329 -0.81 0.19 -2.76
C MET A 329 -2.13 0.70 -3.32
N ALA A 330 -2.61 1.86 -2.85
CA ALA A 330 -3.85 2.47 -3.36
C ALA A 330 -3.51 3.67 -4.26
N ASP A 331 -3.78 3.57 -5.55
CA ASP A 331 -3.54 4.62 -6.55
C ASP A 331 -4.84 4.96 -7.28
N SER A 332 -5.52 6.07 -6.97
CA SER A 332 -5.22 7.02 -5.91
C SER A 332 -6.45 7.23 -5.00
N THR A 333 -6.18 7.51 -3.74
CA THR A 333 -7.26 7.84 -2.78
C THR A 333 -7.98 9.13 -3.11
N SER A 334 -7.37 10.04 -3.88
CA SER A 334 -8.05 11.24 -4.40
C SER A 334 -9.19 10.89 -5.34
N ARG A 335 -9.01 9.90 -6.21
CA ARG A 335 -10.07 9.43 -7.12
C ARG A 335 -11.21 8.73 -6.38
N TRP A 336 -10.87 8.04 -5.29
CA TRP A 336 -11.86 7.51 -4.38
C TRP A 336 -12.66 8.62 -3.69
N ALA A 337 -12.00 9.68 -3.21
CA ALA A 337 -12.68 10.83 -2.63
C ALA A 337 -13.57 11.57 -3.66
N GLU A 338 -13.14 11.67 -4.92
CA GLU A 338 -13.97 12.20 -6.02
C GLU A 338 -15.23 11.34 -6.23
N ALA A 339 -15.11 10.01 -6.12
CA ALA A 339 -16.28 9.12 -6.18
C ALA A 339 -17.27 9.41 -5.03
N LEU A 340 -16.78 9.58 -3.81
CA LEU A 340 -17.62 9.97 -2.67
C LEU A 340 -18.31 11.33 -2.91
N ARG A 341 -17.60 12.30 -3.49
CA ARG A 341 -18.16 13.61 -3.84
C ARG A 341 -19.26 13.50 -4.90
N GLU A 342 -19.06 12.67 -5.93
CA GLU A 342 -20.08 12.46 -6.97
C GLU A 342 -21.32 11.78 -6.38
N LEU A 343 -21.16 10.73 -5.58
CA LEU A 343 -22.25 10.02 -4.95
C LEU A 343 -23.06 10.91 -3.99
N SER A 344 -22.38 11.69 -3.13
CA SER A 344 -23.05 12.61 -2.22
C SER A 344 -23.81 13.70 -2.97
N GLY A 345 -23.29 14.17 -4.11
CA GLY A 345 -24.00 15.10 -5.00
C GLY A 345 -25.27 14.51 -5.60
N ARG A 346 -25.24 13.21 -5.99
CA ARG A 346 -26.43 12.49 -6.49
C ARG A 346 -27.46 12.23 -5.40
N LEU A 347 -27.00 12.07 -4.15
CA LEU A 347 -27.86 11.94 -2.97
C LEU A 347 -28.43 13.27 -2.47
N GLU A 348 -28.04 14.39 -3.09
CA GLU A 348 -28.44 15.76 -2.70
C GLU A 348 -28.02 16.08 -1.25
N GLU A 349 -26.93 15.50 -0.77
CA GLU A 349 -26.37 15.79 0.54
C GLU A 349 -25.73 17.18 0.58
N MET A 350 -25.78 17.83 1.73
CA MET A 350 -25.16 19.16 1.90
C MET A 350 -23.63 19.02 1.76
N PRO A 351 -23.01 19.70 0.79
CA PRO A 351 -21.57 19.64 0.60
C PRO A 351 -20.83 20.39 1.70
N ALA A 352 -19.65 19.88 2.09
CA ALA A 352 -18.69 20.57 2.91
C ALA A 352 -17.62 21.27 2.04
N GLU A 353 -16.40 21.37 2.53
CA GLU A 353 -15.28 22.03 1.87
C GLU A 353 -15.01 21.46 0.46
N GLU A 354 -14.87 22.33 -0.53
CA GLU A 354 -14.66 22.00 -1.96
C GLU A 354 -15.68 21.01 -2.56
N GLY A 355 -16.88 20.93 -2.00
CA GLY A 355 -17.93 20.04 -2.49
C GLY A 355 -17.80 18.58 -2.04
N PHE A 356 -16.84 18.24 -1.19
CA PHE A 356 -16.74 16.93 -0.59
C PHE A 356 -17.81 16.69 0.48
N PRO A 357 -18.23 15.44 0.73
CA PRO A 357 -19.15 15.14 1.81
C PRO A 357 -18.54 15.42 3.19
N ALA A 358 -19.36 15.82 4.15
CA ALA A 358 -18.92 16.10 5.52
C ALA A 358 -18.25 14.89 6.19
N TYR A 359 -18.57 13.68 5.75
CA TYR A 359 -18.02 12.42 6.27
C TYR A 359 -16.72 11.96 5.57
N LEU A 360 -16.10 12.77 4.70
CA LEU A 360 -14.84 12.41 4.03
C LEU A 360 -13.76 11.99 5.03
N ALA A 361 -13.58 12.77 6.09
CA ALA A 361 -12.58 12.48 7.14
C ALA A 361 -12.84 11.12 7.82
N SER A 362 -14.08 10.81 8.17
CA SER A 362 -14.42 9.55 8.82
C SER A 362 -14.24 8.35 7.89
N ARG A 363 -14.52 8.50 6.59
CA ARG A 363 -14.28 7.45 5.60
C ARG A 363 -12.79 7.18 5.39
N LEU A 364 -11.96 8.22 5.32
CA LEU A 364 -10.49 8.07 5.27
C LEU A 364 -9.95 7.41 6.54
N SER A 365 -10.44 7.81 7.72
CA SER A 365 -10.09 7.17 8.99
C SER A 365 -10.40 5.67 8.97
N GLN A 366 -11.63 5.29 8.59
CA GLN A 366 -12.05 3.90 8.49
C GLN A 366 -11.16 3.07 7.55
N PHE A 367 -10.70 3.66 6.44
CA PHE A 367 -9.78 3.02 5.53
C PHE A 367 -8.41 2.78 6.17
N TYR A 368 -7.77 3.81 6.69
CA TYR A 368 -6.42 3.71 7.26
C TYR A 368 -6.37 2.97 8.59
N GLU A 369 -7.43 3.00 9.40
CA GLU A 369 -7.50 2.27 10.67
C GLU A 369 -7.51 0.74 10.51
N ARG A 370 -7.81 0.23 9.33
CA ARG A 370 -7.72 -1.21 9.04
C ARG A 370 -6.27 -1.69 8.88
N ALA A 371 -5.30 -0.79 8.72
CA ALA A 371 -3.87 -1.12 8.81
C ALA A 371 -3.50 -1.48 10.25
N GLY A 372 -2.55 -2.37 10.40
CA GLY A 372 -2.02 -2.74 11.71
C GLY A 372 -1.21 -4.03 11.68
N MET A 373 -0.38 -4.18 12.70
CA MET A 373 0.25 -5.44 13.05
C MET A 373 -0.59 -6.10 14.14
N VAL A 374 -0.99 -7.34 13.95
CA VAL A 374 -1.99 -7.99 14.80
C VAL A 374 -1.61 -9.42 15.16
N GLN A 375 -2.18 -9.90 16.24
CA GLN A 375 -2.30 -11.32 16.51
C GLN A 375 -3.62 -11.82 15.91
N ASN A 376 -3.52 -12.76 15.01
CA ASN A 376 -4.65 -13.40 14.36
C ASN A 376 -5.37 -14.36 15.30
N LEU A 377 -6.60 -14.76 14.97
CA LEU A 377 -7.39 -15.71 15.77
C LEU A 377 -6.66 -17.05 15.97
N ASN A 378 -5.85 -17.47 15.01
CA ASN A 378 -5.03 -18.69 15.10
C ASN A 378 -3.72 -18.53 15.89
N GLY A 379 -3.49 -17.38 16.51
CA GLY A 379 -2.29 -17.08 17.29
C GLY A 379 -1.07 -16.62 16.47
N THR A 380 -1.13 -16.64 15.14
CA THR A 380 -0.03 -16.12 14.30
C THR A 380 0.01 -14.60 14.30
N GLU A 381 1.17 -14.01 13.98
CA GLU A 381 1.30 -12.57 13.71
C GLU A 381 1.14 -12.32 12.21
N GLY A 382 0.46 -11.24 11.87
CA GLY A 382 0.34 -10.76 10.51
C GLY A 382 0.16 -9.24 10.47
N SER A 383 0.38 -8.63 9.32
CA SER A 383 0.23 -7.18 9.19
C SER A 383 -0.41 -6.76 7.87
N VAL A 384 -1.11 -5.64 7.91
CA VAL A 384 -1.57 -4.89 6.72
C VAL A 384 -0.98 -3.50 6.80
N SER A 385 -0.09 -3.17 5.87
CA SER A 385 0.45 -1.83 5.68
C SER A 385 -0.28 -1.15 4.53
N ILE A 386 -0.66 0.13 4.68
CA ILE A 386 -1.41 0.87 3.66
C ILE A 386 -0.55 2.04 3.17
N ILE A 387 -0.34 2.11 1.86
CA ILE A 387 0.38 3.18 1.17
C ILE A 387 -0.57 3.79 0.15
N GLY A 388 -1.13 4.94 0.48
CA GLY A 388 -2.10 5.64 -0.37
C GLY A 388 -1.44 6.77 -1.17
N ALA A 389 -1.56 6.72 -2.50
CA ALA A 389 -1.21 7.87 -3.34
C ALA A 389 -2.32 8.92 -3.25
N VAL A 390 -1.94 10.18 -3.13
CA VAL A 390 -2.84 11.33 -3.15
C VAL A 390 -2.45 12.22 -4.33
N SER A 391 -3.44 12.66 -5.10
CA SER A 391 -3.24 13.45 -6.31
C SER A 391 -3.84 14.85 -6.16
N PRO A 392 -3.26 15.73 -5.33
CA PRO A 392 -3.77 17.07 -5.12
C PRO A 392 -3.70 17.87 -6.43
N GLN A 393 -4.77 18.60 -6.75
CA GLN A 393 -4.82 19.46 -7.92
C GLN A 393 -3.72 20.55 -7.83
N GLY A 394 -3.01 20.76 -8.92
CA GLY A 394 -1.91 21.72 -8.94
C GLY A 394 -0.69 21.35 -8.06
N GLY A 395 -0.77 20.28 -7.27
CA GLY A 395 0.23 19.92 -6.26
C GLY A 395 0.06 20.69 -4.95
N ASP A 396 -1.12 21.25 -4.71
CA ASP A 396 -1.45 21.98 -3.49
C ASP A 396 -1.84 21.02 -2.37
N PHE A 397 -1.00 20.90 -1.36
CA PHE A 397 -1.22 20.04 -0.20
C PHE A 397 -2.23 20.60 0.81
N SER A 398 -2.78 21.80 0.58
CA SER A 398 -3.82 22.37 1.44
C SER A 398 -5.23 21.88 1.11
N GLU A 399 -5.39 21.14 0.00
CA GLU A 399 -6.69 20.61 -0.42
C GLU A 399 -7.26 19.57 0.59
N PRO A 400 -8.60 19.41 0.66
CA PRO A 400 -9.25 18.65 1.74
C PRO A 400 -8.82 17.19 1.86
N VAL A 401 -8.59 16.49 0.73
CA VAL A 401 -8.23 15.05 0.76
C VAL A 401 -6.83 14.88 1.37
N THR A 402 -5.86 15.69 0.94
CA THR A 402 -4.50 15.67 1.50
C THR A 402 -4.48 16.04 2.97
N GLN A 403 -5.20 17.11 3.36
CA GLN A 403 -5.25 17.57 4.73
C GLN A 403 -5.92 16.55 5.67
N ASN A 404 -7.00 15.92 5.23
CA ASN A 404 -7.62 14.86 6.03
C ASN A 404 -6.74 13.60 6.07
N THR A 405 -6.10 13.22 4.95
CA THR A 405 -5.18 12.07 4.93
C THR A 405 -4.03 12.26 5.93
N LYS A 406 -3.44 13.45 6.02
CA LYS A 406 -2.39 13.77 7.00
C LYS A 406 -2.76 13.48 8.46
N ARG A 407 -4.05 13.53 8.80
CA ARG A 407 -4.51 13.25 10.18
C ARG A 407 -4.47 11.78 10.55
N PHE A 408 -4.52 10.89 9.54
CA PHE A 408 -4.67 9.44 9.75
C PHE A 408 -3.42 8.64 9.40
N VAL A 409 -2.52 9.20 8.57
CA VAL A 409 -1.26 8.54 8.24
C VAL A 409 -0.15 8.99 9.19
N ARG A 410 0.72 8.05 9.55
CA ARG A 410 1.91 8.35 10.37
C ARG A 410 3.17 8.58 9.54
N CYS A 411 3.14 8.23 8.25
CA CYS A 411 4.16 8.59 7.28
C CYS A 411 3.58 9.48 6.19
N PHE A 412 4.31 10.52 5.80
CA PHE A 412 3.95 11.42 4.73
C PHE A 412 5.16 11.66 3.84
N TRP A 413 5.10 11.20 2.59
CA TRP A 413 6.18 11.27 1.61
C TRP A 413 5.78 12.24 0.49
N GLY A 414 5.88 13.53 0.77
CA GLY A 414 5.47 14.60 -0.14
C GLY A 414 6.36 14.70 -1.37
N LEU A 415 5.79 14.54 -2.56
CA LEU A 415 6.51 14.67 -3.81
C LEU A 415 6.52 16.12 -4.30
N ASP A 416 7.71 16.59 -4.70
CA ASP A 416 7.95 17.96 -5.17
C ASP A 416 8.18 18.01 -6.68
N LYS A 417 7.49 18.95 -7.34
CA LYS A 417 7.62 19.15 -8.79
C LYS A 417 9.00 19.65 -9.21
N ASN A 418 9.63 20.50 -8.40
CA ASN A 418 10.94 21.05 -8.72
C ASN A 418 12.02 19.98 -8.69
N LEU A 419 11.93 19.05 -7.71
CA LEU A 419 12.80 17.89 -7.67
C LEU A 419 12.61 16.99 -8.88
N ALA A 420 11.36 16.75 -9.28
CA ALA A 420 11.04 15.95 -10.47
C ALA A 420 11.57 16.62 -11.76
N TYR A 421 11.40 17.93 -11.92
CA TYR A 421 11.96 18.68 -13.07
C TYR A 421 13.48 18.69 -13.08
N ALA A 422 14.11 18.72 -11.91
CA ALA A 422 15.55 18.57 -11.76
C ALA A 422 16.04 17.12 -11.94
N ARG A 423 15.15 16.18 -12.26
CA ARG A 423 15.43 14.74 -12.38
C ARG A 423 16.04 14.13 -11.12
N HIS A 424 15.68 14.68 -9.97
CA HIS A 424 16.02 14.10 -8.67
C HIS A 424 14.90 13.13 -8.27
N PHE A 425 15.15 11.83 -8.42
CA PHE A 425 14.21 10.79 -8.07
C PHE A 425 14.78 9.87 -6.97
N PRO A 426 13.90 9.35 -6.06
CA PRO A 426 12.49 9.74 -5.91
C PRO A 426 12.37 11.22 -5.52
N ALA A 427 11.35 11.90 -6.05
CA ALA A 427 11.18 13.35 -5.88
C ALA A 427 10.57 13.73 -4.51
N ILE A 428 10.94 13.00 -3.47
CA ILE A 428 10.43 13.17 -2.10
C ILE A 428 11.11 14.38 -1.47
N GLN A 429 10.31 15.38 -1.09
CA GLN A 429 10.80 16.59 -0.43
C GLN A 429 11.08 16.31 1.05
N TRP A 430 12.35 16.33 1.43
CA TRP A 430 12.80 15.95 2.78
C TRP A 430 12.47 16.95 3.88
N LEU A 431 12.14 18.20 3.54
CA LEU A 431 11.75 19.22 4.52
C LEU A 431 10.28 19.15 4.91
N THR A 432 9.42 18.62 4.03
CA THR A 432 7.97 18.54 4.26
C THR A 432 7.49 17.12 4.57
N SER A 433 8.30 16.12 4.27
CA SER A 433 8.02 14.73 4.57
C SER A 433 8.36 14.39 6.01
N TYR A 434 7.65 13.42 6.58
CA TYR A 434 7.89 12.94 7.92
C TYR A 434 7.54 11.46 8.10
N SER A 435 8.06 10.87 9.17
CA SER A 435 7.63 9.60 9.73
C SER A 435 7.57 9.70 11.24
N GLU A 436 6.44 9.36 11.81
CA GLU A 436 6.24 9.26 13.26
C GLU A 436 6.68 7.89 13.82
N TYR A 437 7.04 6.93 12.96
CA TYR A 437 7.46 5.60 13.37
C TYR A 437 8.91 5.52 13.86
N LEU A 438 9.72 6.56 13.64
CA LEU A 438 11.16 6.51 13.94
C LEU A 438 11.45 6.15 15.41
N THR A 439 10.67 6.71 16.35
CA THR A 439 10.81 6.43 17.78
C THR A 439 10.46 4.98 18.10
N ASP A 440 9.36 4.49 17.55
CA ASP A 440 8.87 3.12 17.75
C ASP A 440 9.84 2.07 17.19
N LEU A 441 10.53 2.41 16.07
CA LEU A 441 11.45 1.54 15.36
C LEU A 441 12.91 1.65 15.84
N SER A 442 13.22 2.59 16.74
CA SER A 442 14.60 2.88 17.15
C SER A 442 15.32 1.68 17.76
N SER A 443 14.64 0.91 18.60
CA SER A 443 15.19 -0.32 19.20
C SER A 443 15.51 -1.36 18.13
N TRP A 444 14.61 -1.55 17.17
CA TRP A 444 14.84 -2.49 16.09
C TRP A 444 16.07 -2.13 15.23
N TYR A 445 16.23 -0.85 14.87
CA TYR A 445 17.41 -0.38 14.14
C TYR A 445 18.70 -0.58 14.94
N SER A 446 18.65 -0.30 16.23
CA SER A 446 19.80 -0.48 17.13
C SER A 446 20.26 -1.94 17.23
N GLU A 447 19.32 -2.88 17.24
CA GLU A 447 19.59 -4.31 17.39
C GLU A 447 19.99 -4.98 16.05
N HIS A 448 19.38 -4.57 14.94
CA HIS A 448 19.53 -5.28 13.65
C HIS A 448 20.48 -4.59 12.66
N VAL A 449 20.77 -3.30 12.85
CA VAL A 449 21.65 -2.52 11.98
C VAL A 449 22.86 -1.99 12.74
N ASP A 450 22.69 -0.96 13.54
CA ASP A 450 23.70 -0.36 14.40
C ASP A 450 23.08 0.60 15.41
N LYS A 451 23.65 0.66 16.63
CA LYS A 451 23.24 1.56 17.71
C LYS A 451 23.25 3.06 17.35
N ASN A 452 24.05 3.46 16.35
CA ASN A 452 24.18 4.84 15.90
C ASN A 452 23.21 5.20 14.77
N PHE A 453 22.40 4.26 14.28
CA PHE A 453 21.55 4.47 13.09
C PHE A 453 20.70 5.74 13.21
N VAL A 454 19.93 5.85 14.28
CA VAL A 454 19.03 7.01 14.51
C VAL A 454 19.83 8.30 14.72
N ASN A 455 20.98 8.22 15.40
CA ASN A 455 21.85 9.38 15.60
C ASN A 455 22.43 9.90 14.26
N TYR A 456 22.91 9.01 13.41
CA TYR A 456 23.44 9.40 12.08
C TYR A 456 22.33 9.98 11.20
N ARG A 457 21.17 9.34 11.19
CA ARG A 457 19.99 9.89 10.51
C ARG A 457 19.68 11.31 10.96
N ASN A 458 19.67 11.57 12.27
CA ASN A 458 19.36 12.90 12.82
C ASN A 458 20.42 13.94 12.44
N GLN A 459 21.69 13.56 12.39
CA GLN A 459 22.76 14.45 11.91
C GLN A 459 22.56 14.82 10.44
N LEU A 460 22.21 13.87 9.56
CA LEU A 460 21.91 14.16 8.15
C LEU A 460 20.75 15.15 8.02
N VAL A 461 19.67 14.95 8.76
CA VAL A 461 18.51 15.86 8.73
C VAL A 461 18.88 17.27 9.24
N THR A 462 19.73 17.35 10.25
CA THR A 462 20.22 18.63 10.76
C THR A 462 21.00 19.38 9.68
N ILE A 463 21.89 18.72 8.95
CA ILE A 463 22.66 19.31 7.86
C ILE A 463 21.73 19.80 6.73
N LEU A 464 20.72 19.00 6.35
CA LEU A 464 19.75 19.38 5.32
C LEU A 464 18.90 20.59 5.72
N ASN A 465 18.52 20.70 7.00
CA ASN A 465 17.79 21.85 7.53
C ASN A 465 18.67 23.10 7.54
N GLN A 466 19.95 22.96 7.92
CA GLN A 466 20.93 24.07 7.86
C GLN A 466 21.13 24.53 6.41
N GLU A 467 21.26 23.60 5.45
CA GLU A 467 21.34 23.94 4.02
C GLU A 467 20.14 24.79 3.60
N SER A 468 18.92 24.39 3.96
CA SER A 468 17.70 25.13 3.59
C SER A 468 17.75 26.58 4.06
N SER A 469 18.16 26.83 5.31
CA SER A 469 18.31 28.19 5.85
C SER A 469 19.41 28.97 5.15
N LEU A 470 20.54 28.32 4.86
CA LEU A 470 21.65 28.96 4.14
C LEU A 470 21.30 29.30 2.69
N MET A 471 20.50 28.44 2.02
CA MET A 471 20.08 28.69 0.64
C MET A 471 19.18 29.91 0.50
N GLU A 472 18.42 30.29 1.53
CA GLU A 472 17.69 31.56 1.54
C GLU A 472 18.65 32.76 1.53
N ILE A 473 19.77 32.69 2.28
CA ILE A 473 20.81 33.71 2.30
C ILE A 473 21.53 33.75 0.94
N VAL A 474 21.90 32.57 0.41
CA VAL A 474 22.58 32.46 -0.90
C VAL A 474 21.77 33.08 -2.04
N LYS A 475 20.44 32.94 -2.03
CA LYS A 475 19.55 33.57 -3.03
C LYS A 475 19.61 35.10 -3.01
N LEU A 476 19.90 35.69 -1.85
CA LEU A 476 19.93 37.14 -1.68
C LEU A 476 21.30 37.74 -1.98
N ILE A 477 22.39 37.11 -1.52
CA ILE A 477 23.75 37.72 -1.55
C ILE A 477 24.80 36.86 -2.27
N GLY A 478 24.44 35.69 -2.76
CA GLY A 478 25.36 34.73 -3.40
C GLY A 478 26.12 33.83 -2.41
N SER A 479 26.67 32.73 -2.91
CA SER A 479 27.41 31.76 -2.11
C SER A 479 28.80 32.20 -1.68
N ASP A 480 29.40 33.14 -2.43
CA ASP A 480 30.81 33.53 -2.26
C ASP A 480 31.05 34.30 -0.95
N VAL A 481 30.01 34.95 -0.44
CA VAL A 481 30.04 35.77 0.79
C VAL A 481 29.96 34.89 2.07
N LEU A 482 29.56 33.63 1.95
CA LEU A 482 29.44 32.75 3.10
C LEU A 482 30.80 32.40 3.71
N PRO A 483 30.93 32.29 5.04
CA PRO A 483 32.09 31.69 5.70
C PRO A 483 32.32 30.23 5.25
N ASP A 484 33.56 29.75 5.33
CA ASP A 484 33.92 28.41 4.84
C ASP A 484 33.21 27.27 5.62
N ASP A 485 32.92 27.45 6.89
CA ASP A 485 32.11 26.48 7.67
C ASP A 485 30.69 26.33 7.10
N GLN A 486 30.06 27.40 6.66
CA GLN A 486 28.75 27.41 6.01
C GLN A 486 28.81 26.85 4.58
N LYS A 487 29.86 27.21 3.82
CA LYS A 487 30.13 26.62 2.50
C LYS A 487 30.30 25.11 2.59
N LEU A 488 30.96 24.60 3.64
CA LEU A 488 31.11 23.18 3.90
C LEU A 488 29.77 22.51 4.12
N VAL A 489 28.85 23.12 4.88
CA VAL A 489 27.48 22.58 5.08
C VAL A 489 26.77 22.43 3.74
N LEU A 490 26.87 23.41 2.83
CA LEU A 490 26.25 23.30 1.50
C LEU A 490 26.84 22.16 0.66
N GLU A 491 28.18 21.97 0.68
CA GLU A 491 28.82 20.85 -0.05
C GLU A 491 28.43 19.48 0.53
N ILE A 492 28.44 19.34 1.84
CA ILE A 492 28.02 18.07 2.49
C ILE A 492 26.53 17.78 2.24
N ALA A 493 25.66 18.79 2.32
CA ALA A 493 24.25 18.64 1.99
C ALA A 493 24.05 18.20 0.53
N LYS A 494 24.87 18.71 -0.41
CA LYS A 494 24.89 18.21 -1.79
C LYS A 494 25.30 16.74 -1.87
N VAL A 495 26.31 16.30 -1.10
CA VAL A 495 26.69 14.88 -1.01
C VAL A 495 25.54 14.02 -0.47
N ILE A 496 24.83 14.48 0.55
CA ILE A 496 23.66 13.78 1.09
C ILE A 496 22.55 13.66 0.03
N ARG A 497 22.21 14.78 -0.63
CA ARG A 497 21.16 14.80 -1.66
C ARG A 497 21.45 13.86 -2.81
N LEU A 498 22.66 13.92 -3.37
CA LEU A 498 23.04 13.13 -4.54
C LEU A 498 23.50 11.70 -4.18
N GLY A 499 24.09 11.51 -3.01
CA GLY A 499 24.58 10.20 -2.56
C GLY A 499 23.53 9.32 -1.87
N ILE A 500 22.66 9.93 -1.04
CA ILE A 500 21.65 9.17 -0.29
C ILE A 500 20.23 9.37 -0.83
N LEU A 501 19.80 10.63 -0.98
CA LEU A 501 18.38 10.90 -1.29
C LEU A 501 18.03 10.58 -2.74
N GLN A 502 18.95 10.85 -3.68
CA GLN A 502 18.76 10.47 -5.08
C GLN A 502 19.12 9.01 -5.30
N GLN A 503 18.20 8.25 -5.86
CA GLN A 503 18.35 6.82 -6.13
C GLN A 503 17.92 6.47 -7.54
N ASN A 504 18.72 5.67 -8.26
CA ASN A 504 18.45 5.28 -9.62
C ASN A 504 17.73 3.93 -9.67
N ALA A 505 16.44 3.96 -10.02
CA ALA A 505 15.60 2.77 -10.12
C ALA A 505 16.05 1.76 -11.20
N PHE A 506 16.87 2.18 -12.15
CA PHE A 506 17.31 1.36 -13.30
C PHE A 506 18.74 0.81 -13.13
N HIS A 507 19.47 1.24 -12.09
CA HIS A 507 20.83 0.77 -11.86
C HIS A 507 20.83 -0.44 -10.92
N LYS A 508 21.54 -1.52 -11.32
CA LYS A 508 21.56 -2.80 -10.58
C LYS A 508 21.86 -2.64 -9.08
N GLU A 509 22.89 -1.87 -8.73
CA GLU A 509 23.34 -1.70 -7.34
C GLU A 509 22.57 -0.61 -6.58
N ASP A 510 21.76 0.19 -7.29
CA ASP A 510 21.09 1.35 -6.71
C ASP A 510 19.56 1.23 -6.66
N THR A 511 18.96 0.35 -7.46
CA THR A 511 17.49 0.19 -7.51
C THR A 511 16.91 -0.31 -6.17
N CYS A 512 17.66 -1.17 -5.46
CA CYS A 512 17.33 -1.66 -4.12
C CYS A 512 18.61 -1.74 -3.29
N VAL A 513 18.69 -0.99 -2.22
CA VAL A 513 19.88 -0.91 -1.41
C VAL A 513 19.65 -1.56 -0.04
N PRO A 514 20.46 -2.58 0.34
CA PRO A 514 20.34 -3.21 1.64
C PRO A 514 20.56 -2.22 2.79
N LEU A 515 19.80 -2.35 3.85
CA LEU A 515 19.80 -1.41 4.98
C LEU A 515 21.20 -1.23 5.62
N LYS A 516 22.01 -2.30 5.67
CA LYS A 516 23.40 -2.22 6.15
C LYS A 516 24.28 -1.34 5.25
N LYS A 517 24.09 -1.38 3.92
CA LYS A 517 24.80 -0.47 3.00
C LYS A 517 24.32 0.97 3.20
N GLN A 518 23.01 1.17 3.35
CA GLN A 518 22.46 2.50 3.63
C GLN A 518 23.10 3.11 4.89
N PHE A 519 23.24 2.33 5.96
CA PHE A 519 23.91 2.75 7.19
C PHE A 519 25.38 3.13 6.94
N LYS A 520 26.13 2.28 6.21
CA LYS A 520 27.54 2.58 5.85
C LYS A 520 27.68 3.85 5.00
N MET A 521 26.72 4.12 4.13
CA MET A 521 26.69 5.37 3.35
C MET A 521 26.47 6.60 4.25
N MET A 522 25.59 6.53 5.24
CA MET A 522 25.44 7.59 6.24
C MET A 522 26.74 7.79 7.04
N GLU A 523 27.35 6.68 7.49
CA GLU A 523 28.58 6.70 8.26
C GLU A 523 29.74 7.37 7.50
N ILE A 524 29.95 7.03 6.24
CA ILE A 524 31.07 7.59 5.45
C ILE A 524 30.88 9.09 5.16
N ILE A 525 29.65 9.53 4.90
CA ILE A 525 29.36 10.96 4.68
C ILE A 525 29.59 11.77 5.96
N LEU A 526 29.16 11.27 7.11
CA LEU A 526 29.40 11.93 8.38
C LEU A 526 30.89 11.91 8.78
N TYR A 527 31.60 10.84 8.41
CA TYR A 527 33.06 10.77 8.56
C TYR A 527 33.77 11.84 7.72
N LEU A 528 33.39 11.96 6.45
CA LEU A 528 33.88 13.02 5.55
C LEU A 528 33.59 14.41 6.15
N TYR A 529 32.37 14.64 6.63
CA TYR A 529 31.99 15.91 7.25
C TYR A 529 32.84 16.23 8.48
N LYS A 530 33.02 15.26 9.37
CA LYS A 530 33.86 15.44 10.59
C LYS A 530 35.28 15.82 10.25
N LYS A 531 35.90 15.14 9.27
CA LYS A 531 37.28 15.43 8.82
C LYS A 531 37.38 16.82 8.15
N SER A 532 36.46 17.11 7.23
CA SER A 532 36.39 18.40 6.55
C SER A 532 36.25 19.58 7.53
N ARG A 533 35.35 19.42 8.52
CA ARG A 533 35.09 20.42 9.55
C ARG A 533 36.33 20.71 10.40
N ALA A 534 37.13 19.68 10.70
CA ALA A 534 38.40 19.87 11.45
C ALA A 534 39.38 20.73 10.67
N LEU A 535 39.55 20.53 9.34
CA LEU A 535 40.43 21.35 8.50
C LEU A 535 39.93 22.78 8.32
N VAL A 536 38.63 22.97 8.11
CA VAL A 536 38.03 24.31 8.01
C VAL A 536 38.22 25.08 9.32
N ALA A 537 38.12 24.41 10.48
CA ALA A 537 38.41 25.02 11.79
C ALA A 537 39.88 25.43 11.96
N MET A 538 40.82 24.85 11.21
CA MET A 538 42.23 25.24 11.13
C MET A 538 42.47 26.38 10.12
N GLY A 539 41.42 26.91 9.50
CA GLY A 539 41.49 28.00 8.52
C GLY A 539 41.66 27.55 7.06
N MET A 540 41.48 26.25 6.78
CA MET A 540 41.58 25.72 5.42
C MET A 540 40.33 26.07 4.61
N PRO A 541 40.45 26.70 3.41
CA PRO A 541 39.28 27.01 2.58
C PRO A 541 38.63 25.75 2.02
N VAL A 542 37.31 25.75 1.88
CA VAL A 542 36.55 24.62 1.27
C VAL A 542 36.99 24.36 -0.19
N SER A 543 37.43 25.37 -0.92
CA SER A 543 37.95 25.22 -2.29
C SER A 543 39.11 24.20 -2.38
N VAL A 544 40.01 24.19 -1.40
CA VAL A 544 41.12 23.24 -1.32
C VAL A 544 40.61 21.80 -1.12
N LEU A 545 39.57 21.64 -0.31
CA LEU A 545 38.97 20.33 -0.09
C LEU A 545 38.28 19.75 -1.34
N LYS A 546 37.98 20.57 -2.34
CA LYS A 546 37.35 20.19 -3.60
C LYS A 546 38.34 19.75 -4.69
N GLU A 547 39.63 20.07 -4.56
CA GLU A 547 40.63 19.88 -5.62
C GLU A 547 40.74 18.42 -6.11
N GLU A 548 40.70 17.43 -5.23
CA GLU A 548 40.79 16.01 -5.59
C GLU A 548 39.44 15.31 -5.77
N LYS A 549 38.35 16.08 -5.86
CA LYS A 549 36.98 15.57 -6.08
C LYS A 549 36.54 14.51 -5.07
N ILE A 550 36.96 14.63 -3.81
CA ILE A 550 36.63 13.65 -2.77
C ILE A 550 35.13 13.58 -2.52
N PHE A 551 34.42 14.71 -2.62
CA PHE A 551 32.95 14.76 -2.46
C PHE A 551 32.25 13.97 -3.57
N GLU A 552 32.70 14.10 -4.83
CA GLU A 552 32.18 13.36 -5.97
C GLU A 552 32.46 11.87 -5.86
N LYS A 553 33.62 11.46 -5.37
CA LYS A 553 33.96 10.05 -5.10
C LYS A 553 33.00 9.45 -4.07
N ILE A 554 32.66 10.18 -3.02
CA ILE A 554 31.71 9.71 -2.01
C ILE A 554 30.27 9.63 -2.55
N ILE A 555 29.87 10.55 -3.43
CA ILE A 555 28.58 10.45 -4.14
C ILE A 555 28.52 9.19 -5.02
N ALA A 556 29.62 8.82 -5.67
CA ALA A 556 29.71 7.68 -6.58
C ALA A 556 29.62 6.31 -5.87
N ILE A 557 29.84 6.26 -4.56
CA ILE A 557 29.78 5.00 -3.75
C ILE A 557 28.48 4.23 -3.98
N LYS A 558 27.37 4.93 -4.23
CA LYS A 558 26.07 4.29 -4.49
C LYS A 558 26.11 3.34 -5.69
N TYR A 559 27.02 3.57 -6.65
CA TYR A 559 27.25 2.75 -7.84
C TYR A 559 28.49 1.88 -7.73
N ASP A 560 29.57 2.43 -7.18
CA ASP A 560 30.89 1.82 -7.20
C ASP A 560 31.06 0.70 -6.16
N VAL A 561 30.31 0.76 -5.06
CA VAL A 561 30.32 -0.29 -4.04
C VAL A 561 29.17 -1.25 -4.27
N PRO A 562 29.43 -2.53 -4.62
CA PRO A 562 28.41 -3.55 -4.72
C PRO A 562 27.67 -3.76 -3.39
N ASN A 563 26.41 -4.20 -3.48
CA ASN A 563 25.55 -4.38 -2.30
C ASN A 563 26.04 -5.48 -1.33
N ASP A 564 26.88 -6.39 -1.81
CA ASP A 564 27.50 -7.50 -1.06
C ASP A 564 28.96 -7.23 -0.61
N ARG A 565 29.55 -6.06 -1.00
CA ARG A 565 30.96 -5.72 -0.75
C ARG A 565 31.10 -4.53 0.20
N LEU A 566 30.51 -4.65 1.39
CA LEU A 566 30.53 -3.60 2.40
C LEU A 566 31.94 -3.36 3.00
N ASP A 567 32.88 -4.29 2.82
CA ASP A 567 34.28 -4.16 3.16
C ASP A 567 34.96 -2.97 2.43
N MET A 568 34.52 -2.64 1.23
CA MET A 568 35.06 -1.52 0.44
C MET A 568 34.88 -0.14 1.10
N PHE A 569 33.94 0.01 2.03
CA PHE A 569 33.79 1.27 2.76
C PHE A 569 35.01 1.64 3.60
N ASP A 570 35.79 0.66 4.07
CA ASP A 570 37.02 0.92 4.83
C ASP A 570 38.12 1.47 3.92
N ASP A 571 38.16 1.08 2.64
CA ASP A 571 39.06 1.66 1.64
C ASP A 571 38.71 3.13 1.37
N TYR A 572 37.42 3.46 1.31
CA TYR A 572 36.98 4.86 1.17
C TYR A 572 37.32 5.71 2.41
N LYS A 573 37.20 5.15 3.63
CA LYS A 573 37.65 5.85 4.85
C LYS A 573 39.15 6.14 4.78
N LYS A 574 39.95 5.16 4.36
CA LYS A 574 41.40 5.35 4.17
C LYS A 574 41.71 6.42 3.13
N GLN A 575 41.02 6.40 1.99
CA GLN A 575 41.19 7.45 0.96
C GLN A 575 40.87 8.83 1.50
N ILE A 576 39.84 8.98 2.35
CA ILE A 576 39.56 10.25 3.02
C ILE A 576 40.74 10.63 3.92
N ASP A 577 41.26 9.73 4.76
CA ASP A 577 42.37 10.02 5.67
C ASP A 577 43.64 10.39 4.91
N ASP A 578 44.02 9.66 3.88
CA ASP A 578 45.17 9.91 3.05
C ASP A 578 45.09 11.29 2.37
N PHE A 579 43.91 11.63 1.82
CA PHE A 579 43.66 12.95 1.22
C PHE A 579 43.82 14.05 2.24
N TYR A 580 43.16 13.96 3.40
CA TYR A 580 43.22 15.01 4.43
C TYR A 580 44.62 15.17 5.03
N ASN A 581 45.37 14.09 5.21
CA ASN A 581 46.77 14.15 5.64
C ASN A 581 47.64 14.86 4.60
N SER A 582 47.44 14.56 3.31
CA SER A 582 48.17 15.26 2.22
C SER A 582 47.86 16.77 2.17
N VAL A 583 46.61 17.15 2.46
CA VAL A 583 46.22 18.58 2.53
C VAL A 583 46.91 19.28 3.71
N ILE A 584 46.99 18.62 4.86
CA ILE A 584 47.71 19.16 6.03
C ILE A 584 49.19 19.33 5.69
N GLU A 585 49.85 18.31 5.14
CA GLU A 585 51.28 18.35 4.79
C GLU A 585 51.63 19.43 3.74
N ARG A 586 50.74 19.68 2.75
CA ARG A 586 50.96 20.72 1.73
C ARG A 586 50.80 22.14 2.26
N ASN A 587 50.10 22.33 3.37
CA ASN A 587 49.77 23.65 3.92
C ASN A 587 50.39 23.90 5.31
N ALA A 588 51.17 22.92 5.83
CA ALA A 588 52.04 23.09 6.99
C ALA A 588 53.40 23.68 6.59
#